data_09f4e93835023172c0134d335000b623
#
_entry.id   09f4e93835023172c0134d335000b623
#
_cell.length_a   1.000
_cell.length_b   1.000
_cell.length_c   1.000
_cell.angle_alpha   90.00
_cell.angle_beta   90.00
_cell.angle_gamma   90.00
#
_symmetry.space_group_name_H-M   'P 1'
#
loop_
_entity.id
_entity.type
_entity.pdbx_description
1 polymer ?
#
loop_
_entity_poly.entity_id
_entity_poly.type
_entity_poly.pdbx_seq_one_letter_code
_entity_poly.pdbx_strand_id
1 'polypeptide(L)'
;ENKLNYYQPYKFQKSFHQAGSESNQRLLMAANRVGKSYVGAMEMAAHLTGLYPKWWTGKRYNQPIKAWVCGASNETTRDICQKELFGQPDNPRDKGKGSIPKHLIGETTRKPGVPNAHSSVMVKHKSGGWSRVAFKAYEMGAEKFMGESLDLIWLDEEPPQDIYSQCITRTLDRRGQVYLTFTPESGMTEVVQNFTSNLRPGQALITAGWEDAEHLT
;
A
#
# COMPACT_ATOMS: atom_id res chain seq x y z
N GLU A 1 -8.67 13.84 -12.75
CA GLU A 1 -7.79 13.13 -13.69
C GLU A 1 -7.23 11.88 -13.02
N ASN A 2 -7.31 10.72 -13.67
CA ASN A 2 -6.83 9.46 -13.07
C ASN A 2 -5.35 9.26 -13.36
N LYS A 3 -4.50 9.41 -12.35
CA LYS A 3 -3.04 9.23 -12.48
C LYS A 3 -2.63 7.85 -12.97
N LEU A 4 -3.42 6.81 -12.73
CA LEU A 4 -3.14 5.46 -13.23
C LEU A 4 -3.06 5.41 -14.76
N ASN A 5 -3.80 6.29 -15.47
CA ASN A 5 -3.76 6.36 -16.92
C ASN A 5 -2.44 6.91 -17.46
N TYR A 6 -1.71 7.64 -16.65
CA TYR A 6 -0.46 8.30 -17.01
C TYR A 6 0.76 7.68 -16.32
N TYR A 7 0.53 6.69 -15.48
CA TYR A 7 1.59 6.03 -14.73
C TYR A 7 2.51 5.27 -15.67
N GLN A 8 3.77 5.69 -15.71
CA GLN A 8 4.83 5.03 -16.48
C GLN A 8 5.87 4.51 -15.47
N PRO A 9 5.71 3.28 -15.02
CA PRO A 9 6.59 2.74 -13.99
C PRO A 9 7.99 2.45 -14.52
N TYR A 10 8.99 2.64 -13.65
CA TYR A 10 10.31 2.11 -13.89
C TYR A 10 10.25 0.58 -13.91
N LYS A 11 11.31 -0.05 -14.41
CA LYS A 11 11.36 -1.50 -14.54
C LYS A 11 11.10 -2.23 -13.22
N PHE A 12 11.74 -1.79 -12.11
CA PHE A 12 11.54 -2.41 -10.80
C PHE A 12 10.12 -2.23 -10.28
N GLN A 13 9.51 -1.08 -10.56
CA GLN A 13 8.13 -0.79 -10.16
C GLN A 13 7.16 -1.73 -10.88
N LYS A 14 7.36 -1.88 -12.19
CA LYS A 14 6.56 -2.79 -13.00
C LYS A 14 6.71 -4.24 -12.53
N SER A 15 7.93 -4.66 -12.21
CA SER A 15 8.21 -6.00 -11.66
C SER A 15 7.49 -6.24 -10.33
N PHE A 16 7.44 -5.21 -9.48
CA PHE A 16 6.71 -5.28 -8.22
C PHE A 16 5.21 -5.52 -8.45
N HIS A 17 4.59 -4.75 -9.34
CA HIS A 17 3.17 -4.92 -9.66
C HIS A 17 2.88 -6.31 -10.27
N GLN A 18 3.73 -6.77 -11.18
CA GLN A 18 3.58 -8.07 -11.82
C GLN A 18 3.68 -9.24 -10.83
N ALA A 19 4.56 -9.12 -9.83
CA ALA A 19 4.77 -10.17 -8.84
C ALA A 19 3.50 -10.51 -8.05
N GLY A 20 2.54 -9.60 -7.97
CA GLY A 20 1.25 -9.85 -7.31
C GLY A 20 0.40 -10.94 -7.97
N SER A 21 0.66 -11.28 -9.23
CA SER A 21 -0.06 -12.35 -9.91
C SER A 21 0.29 -13.74 -9.36
N GLU A 22 1.49 -13.91 -8.80
CA GLU A 22 2.01 -15.20 -8.33
C GLU A 22 2.32 -15.23 -6.84
N SER A 23 2.43 -14.07 -6.20
CA SER A 23 2.88 -13.94 -4.82
C SER A 23 1.86 -13.19 -3.98
N ASN A 24 1.47 -13.77 -2.85
CA ASN A 24 0.55 -13.14 -1.91
C ASN A 24 1.27 -12.30 -0.83
N GLN A 25 2.58 -12.36 -0.77
CA GLN A 25 3.43 -11.53 0.08
C GLN A 25 4.57 -10.97 -0.76
N ARG A 26 4.69 -9.65 -0.81
CA ARG A 26 5.74 -8.98 -1.60
C ARG A 26 6.43 -7.92 -0.76
N LEU A 27 7.76 -7.85 -0.91
CA LEU A 27 8.56 -6.76 -0.34
C LEU A 27 9.25 -6.01 -1.47
N LEU A 28 9.03 -4.69 -1.52
CA LEU A 28 9.87 -3.78 -2.26
C LEU A 28 10.89 -3.18 -1.28
N MET A 29 12.10 -3.67 -1.33
CA MET A 29 13.21 -3.20 -0.50
C MET A 29 14.04 -2.24 -1.34
N ALA A 30 13.97 -0.96 -1.02
CA ALA A 30 14.54 0.07 -1.87
C ALA A 30 15.23 1.16 -1.06
N ALA A 31 16.21 1.81 -1.70
CA ALA A 31 16.85 2.99 -1.14
C ALA A 31 15.82 4.12 -0.95
N ASN A 32 16.15 5.08 -0.08
CA ASN A 32 15.31 6.25 0.10
C ASN A 32 15.21 7.06 -1.21
N ARG A 33 14.06 7.67 -1.44
CA ARG A 33 13.76 8.55 -2.60
C ARG A 33 13.70 7.87 -3.97
N VAL A 34 13.61 6.55 -4.03
CA VAL A 34 13.40 5.86 -5.32
C VAL A 34 11.93 5.65 -5.66
N GLY A 35 11.01 6.23 -4.88
CA GLY A 35 9.57 6.20 -5.19
C GLY A 35 8.85 4.97 -4.69
N LYS A 36 9.31 4.32 -3.61
CA LYS A 36 8.66 3.12 -3.08
C LYS A 36 7.25 3.37 -2.53
N SER A 37 7.03 4.49 -1.83
CA SER A 37 5.70 4.84 -1.33
C SER A 37 4.74 5.18 -2.47
N TYR A 38 5.25 5.80 -3.53
CA TYR A 38 4.49 6.07 -4.75
C TYR A 38 4.02 4.77 -5.40
N VAL A 39 4.91 3.77 -5.52
CA VAL A 39 4.56 2.44 -6.04
C VAL A 39 3.48 1.79 -5.17
N GLY A 40 3.64 1.85 -3.85
CA GLY A 40 2.66 1.31 -2.91
C GLY A 40 1.28 1.96 -3.08
N ALA A 41 1.25 3.27 -3.26
CA ALA A 41 0.00 4.01 -3.49
C ALA A 41 -0.65 3.65 -4.83
N MET A 42 0.13 3.51 -5.89
CA MET A 42 -0.40 3.11 -7.20
C MET A 42 -0.97 1.68 -7.18
N GLU A 43 -0.28 0.75 -6.52
CA GLU A 43 -0.81 -0.60 -6.31
C GLU A 43 -2.16 -0.56 -5.57
N MET A 44 -2.22 0.17 -4.47
CA MET A 44 -3.44 0.29 -3.67
C MET A 44 -4.57 0.94 -4.46
N ALA A 45 -4.29 2.03 -5.16
CA ALA A 45 -5.29 2.76 -5.95
C ALA A 45 -5.88 1.87 -7.06
N ALA A 46 -5.05 1.11 -7.76
CA ALA A 46 -5.52 0.20 -8.80
C ALA A 46 -6.49 -0.84 -8.24
N HIS A 47 -6.18 -1.41 -7.08
CA HIS A 47 -7.03 -2.43 -6.46
C HIS A 47 -8.31 -1.85 -5.85
N LEU A 48 -8.23 -0.69 -5.19
CA LEU A 48 -9.41 -0.06 -4.59
C LEU A 48 -10.43 0.36 -5.65
N THR A 49 -9.96 0.85 -6.80
CA THR A 49 -10.81 1.35 -7.88
C THR A 49 -11.16 0.29 -8.93
N GLY A 50 -10.35 -0.75 -9.06
CA GLY A 50 -10.46 -1.71 -10.15
C GLY A 50 -10.01 -1.15 -11.50
N LEU A 51 -9.38 0.03 -11.51
CA LEU A 51 -8.91 0.69 -12.73
C LEU A 51 -7.44 0.38 -12.94
N TYR A 52 -7.16 -0.66 -13.72
CA TYR A 52 -5.80 -1.10 -13.96
C TYR A 52 -5.26 -0.48 -15.26
N PRO A 53 -3.97 -0.04 -15.26
CA PRO A 53 -3.32 0.39 -16.50
C PRO A 53 -3.31 -0.70 -17.57
N LYS A 54 -3.23 -0.31 -18.83
CA LYS A 54 -3.26 -1.28 -19.94
C LYS A 54 -2.13 -2.31 -19.89
N TRP A 55 -0.96 -1.92 -19.35
CA TRP A 55 0.20 -2.80 -19.22
C TRP A 55 0.14 -3.73 -17.99
N TRP A 56 -0.89 -3.60 -17.13
CA TRP A 56 -0.96 -4.32 -15.86
C TRP A 56 -1.14 -5.82 -16.06
N THR A 57 -0.18 -6.61 -15.57
CA THR A 57 -0.18 -8.07 -15.60
C THR A 57 -0.19 -8.68 -14.21
N GLY A 58 -0.30 -7.87 -13.18
CA GLY A 58 -0.39 -8.31 -11.80
C GLY A 58 -1.77 -8.82 -11.42
N LYS A 59 -1.98 -9.01 -10.12
CA LYS A 59 -3.30 -9.38 -9.58
C LYS A 59 -4.33 -8.32 -9.94
N ARG A 60 -5.56 -8.76 -10.21
CA ARG A 60 -6.72 -7.89 -10.41
C ARG A 60 -7.83 -8.27 -9.44
N TYR A 61 -8.42 -7.27 -8.80
CA TYR A 61 -9.63 -7.45 -8.00
C TYR A 61 -10.82 -6.95 -8.81
N ASN A 62 -11.73 -7.86 -9.14
CA ASN A 62 -12.92 -7.54 -9.96
C ASN A 62 -14.13 -7.15 -9.10
N GLN A 63 -13.96 -7.10 -7.79
CA GLN A 63 -14.98 -6.71 -6.82
C GLN A 63 -14.37 -5.68 -5.85
N PRO A 64 -15.21 -4.89 -5.16
CA PRO A 64 -14.72 -4.03 -4.10
C PRO A 64 -13.94 -4.80 -3.04
N ILE A 65 -12.95 -4.18 -2.46
CA ILE A 65 -12.07 -4.80 -1.47
C ILE A 65 -12.09 -4.07 -0.13
N LYS A 66 -11.69 -4.79 0.91
CA LYS A 66 -11.34 -4.22 2.22
C LYS A 66 -9.83 -4.22 2.36
N ALA A 67 -9.27 -3.06 2.62
CA ALA A 67 -7.81 -2.89 2.70
C ALA A 67 -7.39 -2.07 3.91
N TRP A 68 -6.15 -2.31 4.36
CA TRP A 68 -5.45 -1.47 5.31
C TRP A 68 -4.23 -0.85 4.65
N VAL A 69 -3.94 0.39 5.05
CA VAL A 69 -2.70 1.11 4.73
C VAL A 69 -2.05 1.50 6.04
N CYS A 70 -0.81 1.07 6.24
CA CYS A 70 -0.16 1.16 7.54
C CYS A 70 1.23 1.79 7.43
N GLY A 71 1.59 2.59 8.42
CA GLY A 71 2.91 3.18 8.58
C GLY A 71 3.34 3.19 10.03
N ALA A 72 4.51 3.75 10.33
CA ALA A 72 5.09 3.70 11.67
C ALA A 72 4.28 4.50 12.69
N SER A 73 3.87 5.71 12.35
CA SER A 73 3.05 6.59 13.19
C SER A 73 1.82 7.07 12.45
N ASN A 74 0.84 7.60 13.20
CA ASN A 74 -0.34 8.19 12.58
C ASN A 74 0.03 9.38 11.69
N GLU A 75 0.99 10.20 12.11
CA GLU A 75 1.46 11.36 11.38
C GLU A 75 2.19 10.98 10.10
N THR A 76 3.11 10.01 10.14
CA THR A 76 3.83 9.58 8.93
C THR A 76 2.90 8.86 7.96
N THR A 77 1.95 8.09 8.45
CA THR A 77 0.94 7.44 7.61
C THR A 77 0.07 8.48 6.88
N ARG A 78 -0.32 9.55 7.59
CA ARG A 78 -1.05 10.68 7.01
C ARG A 78 -0.20 11.41 5.95
N ASP A 79 1.03 11.77 6.31
CA ASP A 79 1.87 12.66 5.50
C ASP A 79 2.50 11.94 4.29
N ILE A 80 2.56 10.62 4.32
CA ILE A 80 3.10 9.81 3.21
C ILE A 80 1.98 9.05 2.50
N CYS A 81 1.38 8.06 3.14
CA CYS A 81 0.43 7.16 2.47
C CYS A 81 -0.89 7.85 2.10
N GLN A 82 -1.51 8.54 3.05
CA GLN A 82 -2.75 9.26 2.79
C GLN A 82 -2.55 10.33 1.73
N LYS A 83 -1.45 11.07 1.82
CA LYS A 83 -1.11 12.11 0.84
C LYS A 83 -0.99 11.53 -0.57
N GLU A 84 -0.24 10.44 -0.73
CA GLU A 84 -0.05 9.81 -2.04
C GLU A 84 -1.37 9.28 -2.63
N LEU A 85 -2.28 8.80 -1.79
CA LEU A 85 -3.57 8.28 -2.24
C LEU A 85 -4.60 9.38 -2.51
N PHE A 86 -4.69 10.38 -1.64
CA PHE A 86 -5.83 11.31 -1.63
C PHE A 86 -5.47 12.80 -1.79
N GLY A 87 -4.19 13.17 -1.76
CA GLY A 87 -3.74 14.55 -1.82
C GLY A 87 -3.32 15.08 -0.44
N GLN A 88 -2.84 16.32 -0.40
CA GLN A 88 -2.31 16.96 0.81
C GLN A 88 -3.36 16.98 1.93
N PRO A 89 -3.04 16.43 3.12
CA PRO A 89 -4.01 16.29 4.21
C PRO A 89 -4.58 17.62 4.74
N ASP A 90 -3.77 18.66 4.74
CA ASP A 90 -4.13 19.98 5.27
C ASP A 90 -4.74 20.93 4.22
N ASN A 91 -4.88 20.48 2.97
CA ASN A 91 -5.41 21.31 1.89
C ASN A 91 -6.63 20.64 1.23
N PRO A 92 -7.87 21.07 1.58
CA PRO A 92 -9.09 20.50 0.99
C PRO A 92 -9.17 20.61 -0.53
N ARG A 93 -8.49 21.60 -1.12
CA ARG A 93 -8.45 21.79 -2.58
C ARG A 93 -7.60 20.74 -3.28
N ASP A 94 -6.76 20.05 -2.52
CA ASP A 94 -5.86 19.02 -3.04
C ASP A 94 -6.53 17.63 -3.10
N LYS A 95 -7.75 17.52 -2.58
CA LYS A 95 -8.52 16.26 -2.61
C LYS A 95 -8.68 15.76 -4.04
N GLY A 96 -8.25 14.52 -4.28
CA GLY A 96 -8.29 13.91 -5.61
C GLY A 96 -7.05 14.14 -6.45
N LYS A 97 -6.05 14.84 -5.94
CA LYS A 97 -4.75 15.02 -6.61
C LYS A 97 -3.74 13.93 -6.28
N GLY A 98 -4.10 12.97 -5.43
CA GLY A 98 -3.34 11.75 -5.23
C GLY A 98 -3.59 10.73 -6.34
N SER A 99 -3.31 9.46 -6.05
CA SER A 99 -3.51 8.37 -7.02
C SER A 99 -5.00 8.02 -7.24
N ILE A 100 -5.89 8.46 -6.35
CA ILE A 100 -7.34 8.22 -6.48
C ILE A 100 -8.04 9.52 -6.88
N PRO A 101 -8.75 9.55 -8.02
CA PRO A 101 -9.43 10.75 -8.48
C PRO A 101 -10.58 11.16 -7.55
N LYS A 102 -10.85 12.46 -7.46
CA LYS A 102 -11.86 13.02 -6.57
C LYS A 102 -13.24 12.38 -6.71
N HIS A 103 -13.69 12.12 -7.93
CA HIS A 103 -15.03 11.57 -8.17
C HIS A 103 -15.21 10.14 -7.68
N LEU A 104 -14.13 9.44 -7.34
CA LEU A 104 -14.17 8.08 -6.79
C LEU A 104 -14.02 8.05 -5.26
N ILE A 105 -13.79 9.19 -4.64
CA ILE A 105 -13.64 9.29 -3.18
C ILE A 105 -15.03 9.49 -2.56
N GLY A 106 -15.42 8.55 -1.70
CA GLY A 106 -16.70 8.57 -1.01
C GLY A 106 -16.59 9.00 0.45
N GLU A 107 -17.45 8.40 1.27
CA GLU A 107 -17.51 8.71 2.69
C GLU A 107 -16.15 8.53 3.37
N THR A 108 -15.77 9.53 4.16
CA THR A 108 -14.47 9.57 4.84
C THR A 108 -14.71 9.81 6.32
N THR A 109 -14.09 8.99 7.18
CA THR A 109 -14.11 9.19 8.63
C THR A 109 -12.74 9.70 9.09
N ARG A 110 -12.75 10.58 10.10
CA ARG A 110 -11.54 11.19 10.63
C ARG A 110 -10.98 10.38 11.80
N LYS A 111 -9.66 10.38 11.94
CA LYS A 111 -8.98 9.75 13.07
C LYS A 111 -8.98 10.71 14.26
N PRO A 112 -9.61 10.30 15.41
CA PRO A 112 -9.64 11.16 16.59
C PRO A 112 -8.24 11.50 17.09
N GLY A 113 -8.02 12.76 17.46
CA GLY A 113 -6.75 13.21 18.03
C GLY A 113 -5.60 13.40 17.05
N VAL A 114 -5.81 13.14 15.76
CA VAL A 114 -4.78 13.33 14.74
C VAL A 114 -5.32 14.28 13.65
N PRO A 115 -4.93 15.55 13.65
CA PRO A 115 -5.46 16.51 12.69
C PRO A 115 -5.26 16.07 11.24
N ASN A 116 -6.34 16.24 10.45
CA ASN A 116 -6.35 15.95 9.01
C ASN A 116 -6.06 14.50 8.62
N ALA A 117 -6.03 13.58 9.58
CA ALA A 117 -5.82 12.16 9.31
C ALA A 117 -7.15 11.45 9.10
N HIS A 118 -7.22 10.64 8.04
CA HIS A 118 -8.36 9.76 7.79
C HIS A 118 -8.25 8.50 8.64
N SER A 119 -9.36 8.05 9.19
CA SER A 119 -9.49 6.70 9.77
C SER A 119 -9.84 5.71 8.68
N SER A 120 -10.86 6.00 7.87
CA SER A 120 -11.25 5.18 6.74
C SER A 120 -11.80 6.03 5.60
N VAL A 121 -11.70 5.51 4.38
CA VAL A 121 -12.25 6.15 3.18
C VAL A 121 -12.91 5.09 2.32
N MET A 122 -14.12 5.38 1.84
CA MET A 122 -14.79 4.57 0.84
C MET A 122 -14.36 5.02 -0.55
N VAL A 123 -14.01 4.07 -1.40
CA VAL A 123 -13.56 4.34 -2.76
C VAL A 123 -14.42 3.56 -3.75
N LYS A 124 -14.96 4.27 -4.75
CA LYS A 124 -15.81 3.65 -5.77
C LYS A 124 -15.00 2.68 -6.60
N HIS A 125 -15.47 1.43 -6.67
CA HIS A 125 -14.87 0.40 -7.51
C HIS A 125 -15.58 0.35 -8.88
N LYS A 126 -14.82 0.02 -9.91
CA LYS A 126 -15.32 -0.09 -11.30
C LYS A 126 -16.53 -1.01 -11.41
N SER A 127 -16.62 -2.06 -10.59
CA SER A 127 -17.74 -3.01 -10.59
C SER A 127 -19.08 -2.42 -10.12
N GLY A 128 -19.06 -1.22 -9.54
CA GLY A 128 -20.25 -0.52 -9.08
C GLY A 128 -20.41 -0.41 -7.57
N GLY A 129 -19.67 -1.19 -6.79
CA GLY A 129 -19.69 -1.14 -5.33
C GLY A 129 -18.61 -0.24 -4.75
N TRP A 130 -18.40 -0.33 -3.44
CA TRP A 130 -17.47 0.50 -2.68
C TRP A 130 -16.40 -0.34 -2.01
N SER A 131 -15.14 -0.03 -2.31
CA SER A 131 -14.01 -0.51 -1.53
C SER A 131 -13.85 0.34 -0.27
N ARG A 132 -13.27 -0.24 0.78
CA ARG A 132 -12.97 0.48 2.01
C ARG A 132 -11.50 0.36 2.31
N VAL A 133 -10.84 1.49 2.56
CA VAL A 133 -9.46 1.53 3.03
C VAL A 133 -9.42 2.18 4.41
N ALA A 134 -8.75 1.53 5.37
CA ALA A 134 -8.53 2.07 6.70
C ALA A 134 -7.05 2.29 6.93
N PHE A 135 -6.71 3.37 7.64
CA PHE A 135 -5.33 3.72 7.96
C PHE A 135 -5.00 3.30 9.39
N LYS A 136 -3.86 2.64 9.55
CA LYS A 136 -3.37 2.19 10.85
C LYS A 136 -1.89 2.54 11.02
N ALA A 137 -1.44 2.57 12.26
CA ALA A 137 -0.05 2.87 12.58
C ALA A 137 0.52 1.82 13.55
N TYR A 138 1.79 1.45 13.34
CA TYR A 138 2.44 0.44 14.19
C TYR A 138 2.51 0.88 15.65
N GLU A 139 2.62 2.19 15.91
CA GLU A 139 2.63 2.74 17.27
C GLU A 139 1.36 2.42 18.05
N MET A 140 0.27 2.08 17.37
CA MET A 140 -0.99 1.71 18.01
C MET A 140 -0.92 0.33 18.68
N GLY A 141 0.10 -0.46 18.35
CA GLY A 141 0.31 -1.81 18.91
C GLY A 141 -0.42 -2.90 18.13
N ALA A 142 0.07 -4.14 18.29
CA ALA A 142 -0.43 -5.30 17.54
C ALA A 142 -1.93 -5.59 17.79
N GLU A 143 -2.47 -5.20 18.94
CA GLU A 143 -3.89 -5.41 19.26
C GLU A 143 -4.84 -4.72 18.27
N LYS A 144 -4.41 -3.60 17.70
CA LYS A 144 -5.22 -2.85 16.72
C LYS A 144 -5.24 -3.51 15.34
N PHE A 145 -4.43 -4.55 15.14
CA PHE A 145 -4.34 -5.30 13.91
C PHE A 145 -5.03 -6.67 13.99
N MET A 146 -5.87 -6.87 14.99
CA MET A 146 -6.60 -8.11 15.22
C MET A 146 -8.07 -8.00 14.77
N GLY A 147 -8.70 -9.14 14.48
CA GLY A 147 -10.16 -9.28 14.43
C GLY A 147 -10.88 -9.02 13.11
N GLU A 148 -10.22 -8.63 12.05
CA GLU A 148 -10.86 -8.35 10.76
C GLU A 148 -10.28 -9.22 9.64
N SER A 149 -11.07 -9.57 8.62
CA SER A 149 -10.59 -10.28 7.43
C SER A 149 -10.42 -9.29 6.29
N LEU A 150 -9.26 -9.29 5.65
CA LEU A 150 -8.88 -8.30 4.66
C LEU A 150 -8.47 -8.92 3.32
N ASP A 151 -8.71 -8.18 2.25
CA ASP A 151 -8.26 -8.54 0.90
C ASP A 151 -6.84 -8.09 0.62
N LEU A 152 -6.44 -6.93 1.18
CA LEU A 152 -5.17 -6.30 0.84
C LEU A 152 -4.65 -5.46 1.99
N ILE A 153 -3.35 -5.59 2.30
CA ILE A 153 -2.69 -4.76 3.31
C ILE A 153 -1.39 -4.22 2.73
N TRP A 154 -1.22 -2.90 2.82
CA TRP A 154 0.02 -2.22 2.50
C TRP A 154 0.70 -1.76 3.78
N LEU A 155 1.93 -2.23 3.98
CA LEU A 155 2.77 -1.85 5.11
C LEU A 155 3.91 -0.96 4.57
N ASP A 156 3.78 0.35 4.75
CA ASP A 156 4.84 1.30 4.41
C ASP A 156 5.72 1.50 5.63
N GLU A 157 7.02 1.50 5.45
CA GLU A 157 8.03 1.34 6.48
C GLU A 157 8.02 -0.06 7.09
N GLU A 158 9.16 -0.48 7.64
CA GLU A 158 9.30 -1.84 8.19
C GLU A 158 8.44 -2.03 9.44
N PRO A 159 7.50 -3.01 9.44
CA PRO A 159 6.69 -3.28 10.61
C PRO A 159 7.43 -4.12 11.65
N PRO A 160 7.04 -4.03 12.93
CA PRO A 160 7.42 -5.05 13.91
C PRO A 160 6.90 -6.43 13.48
N GLN A 161 7.62 -7.49 13.87
CA GLN A 161 7.28 -8.85 13.47
C GLN A 161 5.88 -9.28 13.93
N ASP A 162 5.46 -8.89 15.12
CA ASP A 162 4.14 -9.23 15.65
C ASP A 162 3.01 -8.60 14.82
N ILE A 163 3.18 -7.36 14.36
CA ILE A 163 2.22 -6.70 13.49
C ILE A 163 2.21 -7.36 12.10
N TYR A 164 3.39 -7.67 11.54
CA TYR A 164 3.47 -8.39 10.27
C TYR A 164 2.71 -9.72 10.34
N SER A 165 2.91 -10.49 11.39
CA SER A 165 2.21 -11.78 11.61
C SER A 165 0.70 -11.60 11.69
N GLN A 166 0.22 -10.55 12.38
CA GLN A 166 -1.21 -10.25 12.42
C GLN A 166 -1.76 -9.94 11.04
N CYS A 167 -1.03 -9.16 10.24
CA CYS A 167 -1.45 -8.82 8.87
C CYS A 167 -1.58 -10.07 7.99
N ILE A 168 -0.64 -10.99 8.08
CA ILE A 168 -0.72 -12.27 7.36
C ILE A 168 -2.00 -13.01 7.77
N THR A 169 -2.28 -13.10 9.07
CA THR A 169 -3.48 -13.76 9.58
C THR A 169 -4.76 -13.12 9.05
N ARG A 170 -4.82 -11.78 8.97
CA ARG A 170 -6.01 -11.05 8.49
C ARG A 170 -6.35 -11.34 7.03
N THR A 171 -5.37 -11.74 6.22
CA THR A 171 -5.56 -11.99 4.80
C THR A 171 -5.83 -13.45 4.43
N LEU A 172 -5.68 -14.38 5.36
CA LEU A 172 -5.80 -15.82 5.07
C LEU A 172 -7.20 -16.22 4.59
N ASP A 173 -8.25 -15.79 5.27
CA ASP A 173 -9.62 -16.19 4.97
C ASP A 173 -10.08 -15.76 3.56
N ARG A 174 -9.59 -14.62 3.12
CA ARG A 174 -9.95 -14.04 1.82
C ARG A 174 -8.94 -14.36 0.72
N ARG A 175 -7.90 -15.12 1.02
CA ARG A 175 -6.77 -15.36 0.12
C ARG A 175 -6.20 -14.02 -0.37
N GLY A 176 -6.09 -13.08 0.55
CA GLY A 176 -5.64 -11.73 0.26
C GLY A 176 -4.14 -11.63 0.14
N GLN A 177 -3.67 -10.40 0.02
CA GLN A 177 -2.25 -10.10 -0.16
C GLN A 177 -1.76 -9.09 0.86
N VAL A 178 -0.48 -9.21 1.22
CA VAL A 178 0.25 -8.23 2.01
C VAL A 178 1.47 -7.79 1.19
N TYR A 179 1.66 -6.49 1.06
CA TYR A 179 2.89 -5.98 0.45
C TYR A 179 3.52 -4.90 1.32
N LEU A 180 4.85 -4.87 1.29
CA LEU A 180 5.67 -3.99 2.10
C LEU A 180 6.55 -3.14 1.20
N THR A 181 6.72 -1.87 1.60
CA THR A 181 7.58 -0.93 0.90
C THR A 181 8.44 -0.24 1.94
N PHE A 182 9.72 -0.63 2.06
CA PHE A 182 10.59 0.01 3.05
C PHE A 182 12.08 -0.04 2.68
N THR A 183 12.84 0.81 3.35
CA THR A 183 14.29 0.76 3.38
C THR A 183 14.68 0.10 4.71
N PRO A 184 15.45 -1.01 4.70
CA PRO A 184 15.86 -1.64 5.95
C PRO A 184 16.87 -0.76 6.69
N GLU A 185 16.48 -0.28 7.85
CA GLU A 185 17.31 0.61 8.68
C GLU A 185 17.80 -0.08 9.96
N SER A 186 17.17 -1.19 10.33
CA SER A 186 17.45 -1.95 11.56
C SER A 186 18.24 -3.24 11.30
N GLY A 187 18.89 -3.35 10.15
CA GLY A 187 19.70 -4.53 9.81
C GLY A 187 18.87 -5.75 9.46
N MET A 188 19.34 -6.93 9.84
CA MET A 188 18.71 -8.22 9.51
C MET A 188 17.65 -8.60 10.55
N THR A 189 16.54 -7.88 10.54
CA THR A 189 15.38 -8.23 11.35
C THR A 189 14.70 -9.50 10.85
N GLU A 190 13.79 -10.06 11.64
CA GLU A 190 13.05 -11.26 11.25
C GLU A 190 12.23 -11.02 9.97
N VAL A 191 11.61 -9.85 9.83
CA VAL A 191 10.87 -9.48 8.61
C VAL A 191 11.79 -9.47 7.39
N VAL A 192 12.96 -8.84 7.48
CA VAL A 192 13.93 -8.81 6.39
C VAL A 192 14.43 -10.20 6.06
N GLN A 193 14.75 -11.02 7.07
CA GLN A 193 15.22 -12.40 6.87
C GLN A 193 14.19 -13.27 6.13
N ASN A 194 12.91 -13.09 6.42
CA ASN A 194 11.84 -13.85 5.76
C ASN A 194 11.83 -13.64 4.24
N PHE A 195 12.25 -12.48 3.76
CA PHE A 195 12.28 -12.17 2.34
C PHE A 195 13.66 -12.31 1.69
N THR A 196 14.75 -12.33 2.46
CA THR A 196 16.11 -12.38 1.91
C THR A 196 16.75 -13.76 2.04
N SER A 197 16.70 -14.34 3.23
CA SER A 197 17.40 -15.61 3.52
C SER A 197 16.49 -16.83 3.46
N ASN A 198 15.20 -16.65 3.74
CA ASN A 198 14.22 -17.71 3.89
C ASN A 198 13.00 -17.52 2.98
N LEU A 199 13.23 -17.07 1.75
CA LEU A 199 12.14 -16.84 0.80
C LEU A 199 11.38 -18.14 0.54
N ARG A 200 10.06 -18.09 0.71
CA ARG A 200 9.16 -19.24 0.57
C ARG A 200 8.30 -19.09 -0.68
N PRO A 201 7.69 -20.20 -1.19
CA PRO A 201 6.70 -20.09 -2.24
C PRO A 201 5.59 -19.11 -1.85
N GLY A 202 5.15 -18.27 -2.78
CA GLY A 202 4.16 -17.24 -2.51
C GLY A 202 4.75 -15.92 -2.02
N GLN A 203 6.05 -15.84 -1.80
CA GLN A 203 6.75 -14.61 -1.44
C GLN A 203 7.60 -14.10 -2.61
N ALA A 204 7.71 -12.78 -2.74
CA ALA A 204 8.56 -12.14 -3.73
C ALA A 204 9.34 -10.98 -3.11
N LEU A 205 10.60 -10.85 -3.50
CA LEU A 205 11.45 -9.73 -3.12
C LEU A 205 11.86 -8.97 -4.38
N ILE A 206 11.58 -7.69 -4.41
CA ILE A 206 12.07 -6.77 -5.44
C ILE A 206 12.98 -5.76 -4.76
N THR A 207 14.20 -5.59 -5.28
CA THR A 207 15.16 -4.62 -4.76
C THR A 207 15.40 -3.53 -5.78
N ALA A 208 15.62 -2.31 -5.29
CA ALA A 208 15.93 -1.16 -6.14
C ALA A 208 16.92 -0.24 -5.45
N GLY A 209 17.92 0.23 -6.19
CA GLY A 209 18.86 1.25 -5.78
C GLY A 209 18.60 2.55 -6.53
N TRP A 210 19.40 3.56 -6.26
CA TRP A 210 19.26 4.87 -6.92
C TRP A 210 19.48 4.78 -8.44
N GLU A 211 20.30 3.85 -8.89
CA GLU A 211 20.54 3.60 -10.32
C GLU A 211 19.31 3.11 -11.07
N ASP A 212 18.31 2.60 -10.35
CA ASP A 212 17.05 2.12 -10.93
C ASP A 212 16.01 3.23 -11.09
N ALA A 213 16.29 4.44 -10.60
CA ALA A 213 15.38 5.59 -10.63
C ALA A 213 15.95 6.67 -11.58
N GLU A 214 15.51 6.65 -12.83
CA GLU A 214 16.02 7.52 -13.89
C GLU A 214 15.91 9.02 -13.58
N HIS A 215 14.94 9.43 -12.77
CA HIS A 215 14.77 10.83 -12.41
C HIS A 215 15.85 11.36 -11.45
N LEU A 216 16.69 10.47 -10.91
CA LEU A 216 17.78 10.83 -10.00
C LEU A 216 19.15 10.90 -10.70
N THR A 217 19.19 10.60 -12.01
CA THR A 217 20.40 10.68 -12.86
C THR A 217 20.42 11.93 -13.80
#